data_c8166807e2fc697c2a2f2e49aa807c85
#
_entry.id   c8166807e2fc697c2a2f2e49aa807c85
#
_cell.length_a   1.000
_cell.length_b   1.000
_cell.length_c   1.000
_cell.angle_alpha   90.00
_cell.angle_beta   90.00
_cell.angle_gamma   90.00
#
_symmetry.space_group_name_H-M   'P 1'
#
loop_
_entity.id
_entity.type
_entity.pdbx_description
1 polymer ?
#
loop_
_entity_poly.entity_id
_entity_poly.type
_entity_poly.pdbx_seq_one_letter_code
_entity_poly.pdbx_strand_id
1 'polypeptide(L)'
;MNKILFFIFILSFFRINAQSLDTLVQKNSDVKIKKLKVSHEQWTDTLVLKNNDVIIGEIKSMNKGVVQIETDYSKSDFKLEWKHVKHISSSRTHIINLSSGVLLNGILSKSTTLNKCKIRNIQTNTQTEVNLTNIVYIKPVDDSFWDRLDAGFDVGIKLTKAQNLQQLTINANLGYTAKRWYATGTYKQMQSIQDDSDRIRRIDTDLSYVHLLPRDYFIPLSITTLSNTEQDIELRVISKAGYGKYIIHNNKKYWGVAAGLSFNHERYFDTSEPTKSLELFIGTDLNLYDIGDFSIQSKVTVFPSITESKRIRTDFNLDTKYDLPLDFFIKLSFVYNYDNKPINSTSKDDYVFQTSFGWKLD
;
A
#
# COMPACT_ATOMS: atom_id res chain seq x y z
N MET A 1 9.56 -0.49 31.35
CA MET A 1 9.72 -1.94 31.20
C MET A 1 8.44 -2.67 30.72
N ASN A 2 7.34 -1.97 30.40
CA ASN A 2 6.04 -2.59 30.03
C ASN A 2 5.65 -2.50 28.55
N LYS A 3 6.52 -2.04 27.65
CA LYS A 3 6.19 -1.87 26.21
C LYS A 3 6.67 -3.03 25.32
N ILE A 4 7.54 -3.88 25.82
CA ILE A 4 8.05 -5.06 25.10
C ILE A 4 7.11 -6.26 25.27
N LEU A 5 6.36 -6.32 26.36
CA LEU A 5 5.41 -7.41 26.62
C LEU A 5 4.18 -7.42 25.68
N PHE A 6 3.80 -6.27 25.13
CA PHE A 6 2.65 -6.18 24.21
C PHE A 6 2.96 -6.77 22.82
N PHE A 7 4.22 -6.67 22.38
CA PHE A 7 4.63 -7.25 21.09
C PHE A 7 4.81 -8.77 21.14
N ILE A 8 5.15 -9.30 22.30
CA ILE A 8 5.29 -10.76 22.53
C ILE A 8 3.91 -11.42 22.66
N PHE A 9 2.88 -10.70 23.12
CA PHE A 9 1.52 -11.21 23.24
C PHE A 9 0.83 -11.44 21.87
N ILE A 10 1.19 -10.67 20.85
CA ILE A 10 0.65 -10.87 19.49
C ILE A 10 1.27 -12.11 18.83
N LEU A 11 2.51 -12.46 19.13
CA LEU A 11 3.20 -13.64 18.58
C LEU A 11 2.77 -14.97 19.23
N SER A 12 2.16 -14.94 20.42
CA SER A 12 1.71 -16.16 21.12
C SER A 12 0.35 -16.67 20.69
N PHE A 13 -0.44 -15.88 19.95
CA PHE A 13 -1.77 -16.28 19.45
C PHE A 13 -1.74 -17.19 18.23
N PHE A 14 -0.58 -17.44 17.62
CA PHE A 14 -0.48 -18.26 16.40
C PHE A 14 -0.26 -19.75 16.62
N ARG A 15 -0.39 -20.26 17.85
CA ARG A 15 -0.47 -21.71 18.10
C ARG A 15 -1.91 -22.13 18.40
N ILE A 16 -2.81 -22.01 17.43
CA ILE A 16 -4.10 -22.68 17.50
C ILE A 16 -3.96 -24.02 16.80
N ASN A 17 -3.83 -25.06 17.60
CA ASN A 17 -4.01 -26.43 17.16
C ASN A 17 -5.41 -26.62 16.58
N ALA A 18 -5.48 -27.09 15.36
CA ALA A 18 -6.73 -27.45 14.70
C ALA A 18 -7.35 -28.67 15.39
N GLN A 19 -8.15 -28.43 16.41
CA GLN A 19 -9.12 -29.41 16.89
C GLN A 19 -10.51 -28.96 16.46
N SER A 20 -11.13 -29.82 15.64
CA SER A 20 -12.55 -29.90 15.24
C SER A 20 -13.37 -28.61 15.16
N LEU A 21 -13.67 -28.23 13.93
CA LEU A 21 -14.55 -27.12 13.56
C LEU A 21 -16.05 -27.35 13.88
N ASP A 22 -16.41 -28.47 14.48
CA ASP A 22 -17.83 -28.89 14.64
C ASP A 22 -18.61 -28.18 15.76
N THR A 23 -17.97 -27.31 16.55
CA THR A 23 -18.65 -26.71 17.72
C THR A 23 -18.91 -25.20 17.60
N LEU A 24 -18.62 -24.52 16.50
CA LEU A 24 -18.75 -23.07 16.38
C LEU A 24 -19.89 -22.58 15.48
N VAL A 25 -20.79 -23.46 15.01
CA VAL A 25 -21.90 -23.07 14.12
C VAL A 25 -23.12 -22.54 14.88
N GLN A 26 -23.10 -22.40 16.18
CA GLN A 26 -24.24 -21.83 16.92
C GLN A 26 -23.83 -20.67 17.82
N LYS A 27 -23.69 -19.50 17.24
CA LYS A 27 -24.16 -18.25 17.84
C LYS A 27 -23.98 -17.07 16.87
N ASN A 28 -25.04 -16.78 16.12
CA ASN A 28 -25.24 -15.47 15.54
C ASN A 28 -25.19 -14.43 16.66
N SER A 29 -24.21 -13.57 16.63
CA SER A 29 -24.31 -12.28 17.27
C SER A 29 -23.64 -11.25 16.37
N ASP A 30 -24.49 -10.36 15.85
CA ASP A 30 -24.09 -9.10 15.23
C ASP A 30 -23.06 -8.38 16.12
N VAL A 31 -21.80 -8.66 15.95
CA VAL A 31 -20.75 -7.81 16.48
C VAL A 31 -20.67 -6.61 15.56
N LYS A 32 -21.59 -5.66 15.73
CA LYS A 32 -21.35 -4.29 15.34
C LYS A 32 -20.09 -3.85 16.08
N ILE A 33 -18.95 -3.89 15.40
CA ILE A 33 -17.78 -3.15 15.83
C ILE A 33 -18.19 -1.68 15.78
N LYS A 34 -18.67 -1.18 16.92
CA LYS A 34 -18.88 0.23 17.14
C LYS A 34 -17.52 0.86 16.88
N LYS A 35 -17.35 1.59 15.76
CA LYS A 35 -16.22 2.52 15.63
C LYS A 35 -16.21 3.27 16.95
N LEU A 36 -15.17 3.05 17.76
CA LEU A 36 -14.92 3.89 18.91
C LEU A 36 -14.69 5.28 18.33
N LYS A 37 -15.75 6.09 18.26
CA LYS A 37 -15.63 7.53 18.07
C LYS A 37 -14.88 8.01 19.31
N VAL A 38 -13.57 8.03 19.24
CA VAL A 38 -12.80 8.97 20.04
C VAL A 38 -13.39 10.32 19.65
N SER A 39 -13.87 11.06 20.64
CA SER A 39 -14.39 12.41 20.42
C SER A 39 -13.23 13.25 19.87
N HIS A 40 -13.11 13.30 18.55
CA HIS A 40 -12.21 14.22 17.90
C HIS A 40 -12.72 15.63 18.19
N GLU A 41 -11.86 16.47 18.74
CA GLU A 41 -12.01 17.91 18.58
C GLU A 41 -12.40 18.13 17.13
N GLN A 42 -13.42 18.93 16.89
CA GLN A 42 -14.03 19.14 15.58
C GLN A 42 -12.98 19.69 14.61
N TRP A 43 -12.29 18.79 13.91
CA TRP A 43 -11.29 19.15 12.92
C TRP A 43 -12.02 19.82 11.74
N THR A 44 -11.74 21.08 11.50
CA THR A 44 -12.36 21.86 10.44
C THR A 44 -11.33 22.21 9.38
N ASP A 45 -10.87 21.16 8.67
CA ASP A 45 -10.12 21.42 7.46
C ASP A 45 -11.08 21.90 6.38
N THR A 46 -10.66 22.83 5.57
CA THR A 46 -11.50 23.43 4.54
C THR A 46 -10.81 23.31 3.19
N LEU A 47 -11.53 22.76 2.22
CA LEU A 47 -11.18 22.78 0.82
C LEU A 47 -12.17 23.69 0.08
N VAL A 48 -11.66 24.64 -0.70
CA VAL A 48 -12.45 25.43 -1.63
C VAL A 48 -12.08 25.01 -3.04
N LEU A 49 -13.06 24.59 -3.80
CA LEU A 49 -12.89 24.15 -5.19
C LEU A 49 -12.94 25.35 -6.16
N LYS A 50 -12.50 25.13 -7.40
CA LYS A 50 -12.49 26.16 -8.44
C LYS A 50 -13.89 26.64 -8.84
N ASN A 51 -14.91 25.81 -8.69
CA ASN A 51 -16.33 26.16 -8.84
C ASN A 51 -16.90 26.90 -7.63
N ASN A 52 -16.07 27.18 -6.60
CA ASN A 52 -16.37 27.81 -5.31
C ASN A 52 -17.14 26.92 -4.32
N ASP A 53 -17.32 25.64 -4.59
CA ASP A 53 -17.83 24.72 -3.56
C ASP A 53 -16.87 24.65 -2.39
N VAL A 54 -17.42 24.56 -1.19
CA VAL A 54 -16.65 24.47 0.06
C VAL A 54 -16.95 23.14 0.72
N ILE A 55 -15.88 22.38 0.96
CA ILE A 55 -15.97 21.09 1.67
C ILE A 55 -15.25 21.26 2.99
N ILE A 56 -15.97 20.99 4.08
CA ILE A 56 -15.47 21.03 5.45
C ILE A 56 -15.39 19.60 5.96
N GLY A 57 -14.27 19.21 6.55
CA GLY A 57 -14.04 17.87 7.05
C GLY A 57 -12.63 17.67 7.57
N GLU A 58 -12.16 16.46 7.51
CA GLU A 58 -10.82 16.05 7.90
C GLU A 58 -10.01 15.59 6.70
N ILE A 59 -8.96 16.30 6.33
CA ILE A 59 -8.05 15.86 5.27
C ILE A 59 -7.28 14.64 5.74
N LYS A 60 -7.51 13.48 5.12
CA LYS A 60 -6.81 12.22 5.43
C LYS A 60 -5.49 12.10 4.69
N SER A 61 -5.45 12.54 3.46
CA SER A 61 -4.25 12.52 2.64
C SER A 61 -4.43 13.31 1.35
N MET A 62 -3.34 13.68 0.74
CA MET A 62 -3.26 14.06 -0.66
C MET A 62 -2.06 13.36 -1.27
N ASN A 63 -2.28 12.58 -2.31
CA ASN A 63 -1.24 11.86 -3.02
C ASN A 63 -1.69 11.56 -4.46
N LYS A 64 -0.75 11.46 -5.38
CA LYS A 64 -1.04 11.15 -6.80
C LYS A 64 -2.14 12.03 -7.40
N GLY A 65 -2.15 13.32 -7.04
CA GLY A 65 -3.13 14.26 -7.55
C GLY A 65 -4.55 14.12 -7.00
N VAL A 66 -4.77 13.32 -5.97
CA VAL A 66 -6.07 13.11 -5.32
C VAL A 66 -5.97 13.49 -3.85
N VAL A 67 -6.85 14.38 -3.38
CA VAL A 67 -7.05 14.68 -1.96
C VAL A 67 -8.23 13.86 -1.43
N GLN A 68 -8.04 13.25 -0.29
CA GLN A 68 -9.04 12.46 0.42
C GLN A 68 -9.44 13.23 1.69
N ILE A 69 -10.76 13.44 1.86
CA ILE A 69 -11.33 14.17 2.99
C ILE A 69 -12.53 13.42 3.56
N GLU A 70 -12.51 13.15 4.87
CA GLU A 70 -13.64 12.62 5.62
C GLU A 70 -14.56 13.77 6.03
N THR A 71 -15.87 13.53 5.96
CA THR A 71 -16.88 14.53 6.36
C THR A 71 -17.93 13.85 7.22
N ASP A 72 -18.58 14.62 8.10
CA ASP A 72 -19.61 14.10 9.00
C ASP A 72 -20.90 13.66 8.26
N TYR A 73 -21.11 14.13 7.05
CA TYR A 73 -22.31 13.89 6.24
C TYR A 73 -22.13 12.81 5.17
N SER A 74 -20.96 12.17 5.10
CA SER A 74 -20.71 11.05 4.19
C SER A 74 -20.24 9.80 4.93
N LYS A 75 -20.69 8.62 4.47
CA LYS A 75 -20.24 7.33 5.01
C LYS A 75 -18.85 6.94 4.52
N SER A 76 -18.42 7.49 3.41
CA SER A 76 -17.10 7.27 2.79
C SER A 76 -16.42 8.60 2.57
N ASP A 77 -15.09 8.58 2.57
CA ASP A 77 -14.29 9.75 2.29
C ASP A 77 -14.48 10.23 0.85
N PHE A 78 -14.57 11.54 0.67
CA PHE A 78 -14.52 12.12 -0.66
C PHE A 78 -13.12 12.03 -1.23
N LYS A 79 -13.02 11.64 -2.50
CA LYS A 79 -11.79 11.63 -3.30
C LYS A 79 -11.92 12.69 -4.37
N LEU A 80 -11.17 13.78 -4.22
CA LEU A 80 -11.24 14.95 -5.08
C LEU A 80 -9.94 15.12 -5.85
N GLU A 81 -10.01 15.41 -7.12
CA GLU A 81 -8.82 15.70 -7.89
C GLU A 81 -8.21 17.03 -7.46
N TRP A 82 -6.92 16.99 -7.11
CA TRP A 82 -6.18 18.14 -6.62
C TRP A 82 -6.18 19.33 -7.57
N LYS A 83 -6.25 19.07 -8.87
CA LYS A 83 -6.32 20.13 -9.91
C LYS A 83 -7.55 21.03 -9.77
N HIS A 84 -8.61 20.58 -9.11
CA HIS A 84 -9.84 21.36 -8.87
C HIS A 84 -9.81 22.14 -7.55
N VAL A 85 -8.80 21.94 -6.70
CA VAL A 85 -8.65 22.69 -5.44
C VAL A 85 -8.15 24.10 -5.74
N LYS A 86 -8.87 25.09 -5.22
CA LYS A 86 -8.55 26.52 -5.31
C LYS A 86 -7.87 27.04 -4.06
N HIS A 87 -8.34 26.61 -2.88
CA HIS A 87 -7.76 26.95 -1.58
C HIS A 87 -7.84 25.76 -0.64
N ILE A 88 -6.89 25.69 0.26
CA ILE A 88 -6.82 24.73 1.36
C ILE A 88 -6.48 25.47 2.64
N SER A 89 -7.12 25.09 3.73
CA SER A 89 -6.73 25.50 5.08
C SER A 89 -6.97 24.37 6.06
N SER A 90 -6.11 24.26 7.06
CA SER A 90 -6.19 23.27 8.12
C SER A 90 -5.64 23.84 9.40
N SER A 91 -6.19 23.43 10.53
CA SER A 91 -5.66 23.78 11.86
C SER A 91 -4.58 22.79 12.33
N ARG A 92 -4.46 21.65 11.65
CA ARG A 92 -3.53 20.57 12.02
C ARG A 92 -2.19 20.70 11.32
N THR A 93 -1.20 20.02 11.89
CA THR A 93 0.12 19.86 11.28
C THR A 93 0.06 18.81 10.18
N HIS A 94 0.69 19.09 9.05
CA HIS A 94 0.83 18.15 7.94
C HIS A 94 2.29 17.97 7.55
N ILE A 95 2.63 16.78 7.10
CA ILE A 95 3.79 16.55 6.23
C ILE A 95 3.36 16.98 4.84
N ILE A 96 4.15 17.84 4.24
CA ILE A 96 3.91 18.36 2.90
C ILE A 96 5.17 18.14 2.09
N ASN A 97 5.07 17.38 0.99
CA ASN A 97 6.17 17.26 0.05
C ASN A 97 5.89 18.09 -1.19
N LEU A 98 6.89 18.84 -1.61
CA LEU A 98 6.84 19.65 -2.81
C LEU A 98 7.50 18.91 -3.98
N SER A 99 7.08 19.22 -5.20
CA SER A 99 7.65 18.69 -6.45
C SER A 99 9.15 18.99 -6.63
N SER A 100 9.70 19.86 -5.82
CA SER A 100 11.15 20.12 -5.71
C SER A 100 11.88 19.17 -4.75
N GLY A 101 11.16 18.22 -4.14
CA GLY A 101 11.70 17.31 -3.11
C GLY A 101 11.89 17.98 -1.73
N VAL A 102 11.36 19.18 -1.54
CA VAL A 102 11.38 19.85 -0.22
C VAL A 102 10.28 19.27 0.65
N LEU A 103 10.65 18.75 1.81
CA LEU A 103 9.76 18.22 2.82
C LEU A 103 9.52 19.30 3.89
N LEU A 104 8.28 19.70 4.08
CA LEU A 104 7.85 20.66 5.06
C LEU A 104 6.95 20.01 6.10
N ASN A 105 7.05 20.45 7.35
CA ASN A 105 6.12 20.11 8.42
C ASN A 105 5.44 21.41 8.86
N GLY A 106 4.15 21.52 8.61
CA GLY A 106 3.49 22.80 8.87
C GLY A 106 1.98 22.77 8.79
N ILE A 107 1.41 23.90 9.15
CA ILE A 107 -0.02 24.18 9.10
C ILE A 107 -0.32 24.90 7.78
N LEU A 108 -1.32 24.39 7.07
CA LEU A 108 -1.79 24.94 5.80
C LEU A 108 -2.78 26.08 6.07
N SER A 109 -2.60 27.19 5.39
CA SER A 109 -3.55 28.31 5.46
C SER A 109 -3.78 28.93 4.09
N LYS A 110 -4.98 29.51 3.92
CA LYS A 110 -5.36 30.21 2.70
C LYS A 110 -4.37 31.35 2.40
N SER A 111 -3.92 31.44 1.16
CA SER A 111 -3.21 32.61 0.65
C SER A 111 -4.19 33.63 0.04
N THR A 112 -3.80 34.89 0.05
CA THR A 112 -4.46 35.98 -0.72
C THR A 112 -4.19 35.84 -2.22
N THR A 113 -3.09 35.18 -2.58
CA THR A 113 -2.72 34.91 -3.99
C THR A 113 -3.46 33.69 -4.51
N LEU A 114 -4.03 33.79 -5.70
CA LEU A 114 -4.77 32.71 -6.36
C LEU A 114 -3.85 31.50 -6.59
N ASN A 115 -4.38 30.28 -6.43
CA ASN A 115 -3.68 29.00 -6.59
C ASN A 115 -2.45 28.83 -5.71
N LYS A 116 -2.35 29.57 -4.61
CA LYS A 116 -1.30 29.43 -3.61
C LYS A 116 -1.87 29.13 -2.24
N CYS A 117 -1.07 28.51 -1.41
CA CYS A 117 -1.31 28.37 0.03
C CYS A 117 -0.07 28.82 0.82
N LYS A 118 -0.28 29.18 2.06
CA LYS A 118 0.78 29.48 3.02
C LYS A 118 0.98 28.29 3.91
N ILE A 119 2.23 27.90 4.11
CA ILE A 119 2.65 26.83 5.00
C ILE A 119 3.45 27.47 6.13
N ARG A 120 2.93 27.40 7.34
CA ARG A 120 3.64 27.81 8.55
C ARG A 120 4.38 26.62 9.12
N ASN A 121 5.70 26.63 8.99
CA ASN A 121 6.57 25.59 9.57
C ASN A 121 6.54 25.70 11.11
N ILE A 122 6.25 24.58 11.78
CA ILE A 122 6.11 24.57 13.26
C ILE A 122 7.47 24.67 13.94
N GLN A 123 8.53 24.11 13.35
CA GLN A 123 9.85 24.08 13.97
C GLN A 123 10.56 25.44 13.91
N THR A 124 10.45 26.10 12.77
CA THR A 124 11.15 27.38 12.51
C THR A 124 10.24 28.60 12.68
N ASN A 125 8.92 28.38 12.83
CA ASN A 125 7.87 29.42 12.81
C ASN A 125 7.92 30.32 11.56
N THR A 126 8.56 29.85 10.49
CA THR A 126 8.62 30.57 9.21
C THR A 126 7.38 30.27 8.39
N GLN A 127 6.92 31.27 7.64
CA GLN A 127 5.81 31.12 6.71
C GLN A 127 6.32 31.14 5.28
N THR A 128 6.02 30.09 4.53
CA THR A 128 6.38 29.95 3.12
C THR A 128 5.13 29.92 2.26
N GLU A 129 5.07 30.71 1.21
CA GLU A 129 4.00 30.68 0.23
C GLU A 129 4.39 29.76 -0.93
N VAL A 130 3.53 28.78 -1.25
CA VAL A 130 3.77 27.79 -2.30
C VAL A 130 2.59 27.70 -3.27
N ASN A 131 2.86 27.38 -4.53
CA ASN A 131 1.81 27.05 -5.48
C ASN A 131 1.18 25.70 -5.13
N LEU A 132 -0.14 25.60 -5.20
CA LEU A 132 -0.85 24.32 -4.96
C LEU A 132 -0.38 23.22 -5.92
N THR A 133 -0.05 23.57 -7.16
CA THR A 133 0.49 22.61 -8.15
C THR A 133 1.83 21.99 -7.75
N ASN A 134 2.59 22.67 -6.90
CA ASN A 134 3.88 22.17 -6.41
C ASN A 134 3.74 21.23 -5.21
N ILE A 135 2.57 21.17 -4.59
CA ILE A 135 2.31 20.22 -3.49
C ILE A 135 1.96 18.89 -4.11
N VAL A 136 2.75 17.85 -3.84
CA VAL A 136 2.59 16.50 -4.41
C VAL A 136 2.17 15.47 -3.37
N TYR A 137 2.30 15.82 -2.09
CA TYR A 137 1.90 14.96 -1.00
C TYR A 137 1.52 15.79 0.23
N ILE A 138 0.40 15.42 0.86
CA ILE A 138 -0.04 15.93 2.16
C ILE A 138 -0.48 14.74 3.01
N LYS A 139 -0.03 14.69 4.25
CA LYS A 139 -0.52 13.74 5.25
C LYS A 139 -0.58 14.45 6.59
N PRO A 140 -1.71 14.41 7.32
CA PRO A 140 -1.77 14.97 8.66
C PRO A 140 -0.78 14.24 9.58
N VAL A 141 -0.20 15.00 10.50
CA VAL A 141 0.69 14.49 11.55
C VAL A 141 0.02 14.79 12.88
N ASP A 142 -0.73 13.85 13.33
CA ASP A 142 -1.33 13.92 14.65
C ASP A 142 -0.29 13.57 15.71
N ASP A 143 -0.44 14.13 16.90
CA ASP A 143 0.49 13.86 18.02
C ASP A 143 0.17 12.52 18.70
N SER A 144 -1.04 12.01 18.52
CA SER A 144 -1.47 10.72 19.04
C SER A 144 -0.92 9.56 18.21
N PHE A 145 -0.55 8.47 18.87
CA PHE A 145 -0.16 7.23 18.23
C PHE A 145 -1.31 6.63 17.39
N TRP A 146 -2.54 6.70 17.91
CA TRP A 146 -3.72 6.08 17.31
C TRP A 146 -4.16 6.77 16.03
N ASP A 147 -4.00 8.09 15.94
CA ASP A 147 -4.39 8.88 14.77
C ASP A 147 -3.42 8.68 13.58
N ARG A 148 -2.23 8.12 13.87
CA ARG A 148 -1.24 7.74 12.86
C ARG A 148 -1.41 6.31 12.36
N LEU A 149 -2.28 5.54 13.01
CA LEU A 149 -2.49 4.13 12.73
C LEU A 149 -3.70 3.96 11.80
N ASP A 150 -3.48 3.24 10.72
CA ASP A 150 -4.52 2.75 9.81
C ASP A 150 -4.57 1.23 9.94
N ALA A 151 -5.73 0.66 10.19
CA ALA A 151 -5.87 -0.77 10.36
C ALA A 151 -7.18 -1.27 9.75
N GLY A 152 -7.08 -2.35 8.99
CA GLY A 152 -8.23 -3.04 8.42
C GLY A 152 -8.11 -4.55 8.63
N PHE A 153 -9.24 -5.20 8.80
CA PHE A 153 -9.33 -6.63 8.96
C PHE A 153 -10.62 -7.15 8.33
N ASP A 154 -10.52 -8.17 7.51
CA ASP A 154 -11.67 -8.86 6.94
C ASP A 154 -11.51 -10.38 6.97
N VAL A 155 -12.64 -11.09 7.10
CA VAL A 155 -12.74 -12.54 7.04
C VAL A 155 -13.83 -12.90 6.06
N GLY A 156 -13.50 -13.73 5.09
CA GLY A 156 -14.43 -14.27 4.11
C GLY A 156 -14.56 -15.79 4.25
N ILE A 157 -15.79 -16.29 4.21
CA ILE A 157 -16.09 -17.72 4.16
C ILE A 157 -16.88 -17.99 2.88
N LYS A 158 -16.40 -18.94 2.08
CA LYS A 158 -17.10 -19.43 0.89
C LYS A 158 -17.39 -20.92 1.07
N LEU A 159 -18.66 -21.28 0.98
CA LEU A 159 -19.14 -22.66 1.02
C LEU A 159 -19.83 -22.97 -0.30
N THR A 160 -19.42 -24.03 -0.95
CA THR A 160 -19.98 -24.46 -2.23
C THR A 160 -20.31 -25.93 -2.15
N LYS A 161 -21.57 -26.32 -2.39
CA LYS A 161 -22.03 -27.70 -2.32
C LYS A 161 -21.35 -28.62 -3.36
N ALA A 162 -20.99 -28.06 -4.53
CA ALA A 162 -20.21 -28.80 -5.51
C ALA A 162 -18.82 -29.09 -4.92
N GLN A 163 -18.46 -30.39 -4.84
CA GLN A 163 -17.21 -30.88 -4.27
C GLN A 163 -16.97 -30.50 -2.80
N ASN A 164 -18.02 -30.16 -2.04
CA ASN A 164 -17.93 -29.69 -0.64
C ASN A 164 -16.86 -28.64 -0.40
N LEU A 165 -16.68 -27.74 -1.37
CA LEU A 165 -15.63 -26.71 -1.27
C LEU A 165 -15.91 -25.77 -0.09
N GLN A 166 -14.96 -25.73 0.83
CA GLN A 166 -14.92 -24.79 1.95
C GLN A 166 -13.67 -23.92 1.83
N GLN A 167 -13.83 -22.64 1.73
CA GLN A 167 -12.71 -21.70 1.65
C GLN A 167 -12.82 -20.64 2.73
N LEU A 168 -11.74 -20.45 3.48
CA LEU A 168 -11.54 -19.38 4.46
C LEU A 168 -10.50 -18.42 3.91
N THR A 169 -10.83 -17.14 3.94
CA THR A 169 -9.92 -16.04 3.58
C THR A 169 -9.83 -15.08 4.75
N ILE A 170 -8.62 -14.71 5.11
CA ILE A 170 -8.34 -13.71 6.15
C ILE A 170 -7.43 -12.65 5.53
N ASN A 171 -7.82 -11.38 5.60
CA ASN A 171 -6.98 -10.27 5.19
C ASN A 171 -6.84 -9.29 6.36
N ALA A 172 -5.63 -8.82 6.59
CA ALA A 172 -5.35 -7.74 7.52
C ALA A 172 -4.37 -6.76 6.90
N ASN A 173 -4.60 -5.49 7.14
CA ASN A 173 -3.68 -4.43 6.78
C ASN A 173 -3.44 -3.52 7.97
N LEU A 174 -2.21 -3.03 8.07
CA LEU A 174 -1.77 -2.11 9.10
C LEU A 174 -0.90 -1.04 8.43
N GLY A 175 -1.20 0.22 8.69
CA GLY A 175 -0.41 1.35 8.24
C GLY A 175 -0.05 2.25 9.40
N TYR A 176 1.16 2.77 9.42
CA TYR A 176 1.58 3.80 10.35
C TYR A 176 2.35 4.89 9.64
N THR A 177 1.95 6.14 9.83
CA THR A 177 2.59 7.28 9.18
C THR A 177 3.17 8.23 10.23
N ALA A 178 4.47 8.50 10.13
CA ALA A 178 5.20 9.45 10.95
C ALA A 178 5.75 10.61 10.12
N LYS A 179 6.43 11.58 10.77
CA LYS A 179 6.90 12.83 10.13
C LYS A 179 7.82 12.65 8.92
N ARG A 180 8.60 11.56 8.88
CA ARG A 180 9.58 11.31 7.81
C ARG A 180 9.62 9.85 7.36
N TRP A 181 8.73 9.03 7.83
CA TRP A 181 8.67 7.64 7.46
C TRP A 181 7.24 7.11 7.55
N TYR A 182 6.98 6.10 6.80
CA TYR A 182 5.75 5.31 6.92
C TYR A 182 6.09 3.82 6.87
N ALA A 183 5.28 3.04 7.53
CA ALA A 183 5.35 1.58 7.51
C ALA A 183 3.99 1.01 7.17
N THR A 184 3.98 -0.06 6.40
CA THR A 184 2.77 -0.81 6.07
C THR A 184 2.99 -2.29 6.30
N GLY A 185 1.96 -2.96 6.77
CA GLY A 185 1.94 -4.41 6.91
C GLY A 185 0.68 -4.97 6.28
N THR A 186 0.81 -6.03 5.51
CA THR A 186 -0.34 -6.79 5.00
C THR A 186 -0.18 -8.26 5.35
N TYR A 187 -1.27 -8.88 5.70
CA TYR A 187 -1.36 -10.32 5.92
C TYR A 187 -2.54 -10.84 5.14
N LYS A 188 -2.31 -11.86 4.33
CA LYS A 188 -3.36 -12.54 3.56
C LYS A 188 -3.22 -14.03 3.76
N GLN A 189 -4.29 -14.67 4.18
CA GLN A 189 -4.36 -16.11 4.28
C GLN A 189 -5.56 -16.62 3.49
N MET A 190 -5.35 -17.63 2.70
CA MET A 190 -6.37 -18.43 2.05
C MET A 190 -6.17 -19.87 2.43
N GLN A 191 -7.25 -20.54 2.81
CA GLN A 191 -7.29 -21.96 3.06
C GLN A 191 -8.50 -22.53 2.33
N SER A 192 -8.29 -23.58 1.55
CA SER A 192 -9.33 -24.28 0.80
C SER A 192 -9.27 -25.76 1.08
N ILE A 193 -10.43 -26.35 1.31
CA ILE A 193 -10.63 -27.79 1.49
C ILE A 193 -11.76 -28.18 0.55
N GLN A 194 -11.56 -29.24 -0.22
CA GLN A 194 -12.57 -29.84 -1.08
C GLN A 194 -12.42 -31.37 -1.09
N ASP A 195 -13.48 -32.04 -1.49
CA ASP A 195 -13.45 -33.52 -1.61
C ASP A 195 -12.40 -33.95 -2.64
N ASP A 196 -11.74 -35.08 -2.39
CA ASP A 196 -10.74 -35.71 -3.25
C ASP A 196 -9.53 -34.82 -3.61
N SER A 197 -9.24 -33.81 -2.82
CA SER A 197 -8.09 -32.93 -3.04
C SER A 197 -7.36 -32.62 -1.74
N ASP A 198 -6.05 -32.43 -1.85
CA ASP A 198 -5.24 -31.99 -0.72
C ASP A 198 -5.65 -30.58 -0.26
N ARG A 199 -5.50 -30.34 1.03
CA ARG A 199 -5.77 -29.03 1.63
C ARG A 199 -4.82 -28.01 1.09
N ILE A 200 -5.35 -26.98 0.42
CA ILE A 200 -4.60 -25.83 -0.05
C ILE A 200 -4.52 -24.80 1.07
N ARG A 201 -3.32 -24.35 1.38
CA ARG A 201 -3.06 -23.25 2.30
C ARG A 201 -2.03 -22.31 1.72
N ARG A 202 -2.41 -21.03 1.63
CA ARG A 202 -1.50 -19.98 1.20
C ARG A 202 -1.52 -18.84 2.22
N ILE A 203 -0.34 -18.40 2.62
CA ILE A 203 -0.13 -17.26 3.52
C ILE A 203 0.88 -16.33 2.87
N ASP A 204 0.48 -15.09 2.65
CA ASP A 204 1.33 -14.00 2.17
C ASP A 204 1.41 -12.92 3.25
N THR A 205 2.61 -12.47 3.58
CA THR A 205 2.83 -11.34 4.47
C THR A 205 3.80 -10.35 3.82
N ASP A 206 3.47 -9.07 3.85
CA ASP A 206 4.37 -8.00 3.44
C ASP A 206 4.51 -6.99 4.58
N LEU A 207 5.74 -6.66 4.93
CA LEU A 207 6.09 -5.60 5.86
C LEU A 207 7.01 -4.64 5.12
N SER A 208 6.58 -3.41 4.96
CA SER A 208 7.31 -2.37 4.24
C SER A 208 7.53 -1.15 5.12
N TYR A 209 8.71 -0.58 5.05
CA TYR A 209 9.09 0.66 5.69
C TYR A 209 9.79 1.56 4.68
N VAL A 210 9.40 2.82 4.64
CA VAL A 210 10.03 3.82 3.77
C VAL A 210 10.40 5.03 4.61
N HIS A 211 11.69 5.37 4.61
CA HIS A 211 12.18 6.62 5.19
C HIS A 211 12.36 7.66 4.10
N LEU A 212 11.65 8.78 4.22
CA LEU A 212 11.72 9.90 3.28
C LEU A 212 12.88 10.82 3.64
N LEU A 213 13.71 11.11 2.65
CA LEU A 213 14.86 11.99 2.75
C LEU A 213 14.62 13.28 1.95
N PRO A 214 15.35 14.37 2.23
CA PRO A 214 15.29 15.57 1.40
C PRO A 214 15.67 15.31 -0.06
N ARG A 215 15.20 16.15 -0.98
CA ARG A 215 15.47 16.10 -2.42
C ARG A 215 14.97 14.83 -3.11
N ASP A 216 13.80 14.34 -2.66
CA ASP A 216 13.10 13.16 -3.20
C ASP A 216 13.89 11.83 -3.10
N TYR A 217 14.89 11.76 -2.20
CA TYR A 217 15.52 10.48 -1.86
C TYR A 217 14.68 9.71 -0.85
N PHE A 218 14.82 8.38 -0.84
CA PHE A 218 14.17 7.52 0.14
C PHE A 218 14.97 6.24 0.40
N ILE A 219 14.77 5.65 1.57
CA ILE A 219 15.32 4.36 1.97
C ILE A 219 14.15 3.39 2.11
N PRO A 220 13.96 2.46 1.17
CA PRO A 220 12.98 1.39 1.29
C PRO A 220 13.57 0.19 2.02
N LEU A 221 12.83 -0.35 2.98
CA LEU A 221 13.08 -1.64 3.61
C LEU A 221 11.83 -2.49 3.46
N SER A 222 11.95 -3.76 3.16
CA SER A 222 10.80 -4.67 3.16
C SER A 222 11.17 -6.09 3.55
N ILE A 223 10.21 -6.78 4.15
CA ILE A 223 10.25 -8.20 4.42
C ILE A 223 8.95 -8.79 3.88
N THR A 224 9.05 -9.70 2.93
CA THR A 224 7.90 -10.45 2.42
C THR A 224 8.04 -11.91 2.78
N THR A 225 6.94 -12.54 3.18
CA THR A 225 6.93 -13.98 3.44
C THR A 225 5.83 -14.64 2.63
N LEU A 226 6.10 -15.86 2.18
CA LEU A 226 5.15 -16.72 1.49
C LEU A 226 5.24 -18.14 2.07
N SER A 227 4.07 -18.72 2.36
CA SER A 227 3.90 -20.16 2.53
C SER A 227 2.80 -20.62 1.58
N ASN A 228 3.05 -21.67 0.79
CA ASN A 228 2.09 -22.14 -0.22
C ASN A 228 2.24 -23.64 -0.44
N THR A 229 1.23 -24.41 -0.03
CA THR A 229 1.23 -25.88 -0.17
C THR A 229 1.15 -26.34 -1.63
N GLU A 230 0.53 -25.57 -2.54
CA GLU A 230 0.48 -25.92 -3.98
C GLU A 230 1.85 -25.82 -4.68
N GLN A 231 2.73 -24.97 -4.15
CA GLN A 231 4.08 -24.77 -4.67
C GLN A 231 5.15 -25.48 -3.83
N ASP A 232 4.74 -26.34 -2.90
CA ASP A 232 5.62 -27.00 -1.92
C ASP A 232 6.48 -26.04 -1.09
N ILE A 233 6.12 -24.77 -1.03
CA ILE A 233 6.86 -23.76 -0.27
C ILE A 233 6.37 -23.78 1.17
N GLU A 234 7.19 -24.29 2.09
CA GLU A 234 6.94 -24.23 3.52
C GLU A 234 7.08 -22.77 4.02
N LEU A 235 8.19 -22.15 3.65
CA LEU A 235 8.45 -20.74 3.99
C LEU A 235 9.46 -20.12 3.02
N ARG A 236 9.07 -19.03 2.39
CA ARG A 236 9.98 -18.12 1.67
C ARG A 236 10.00 -16.81 2.40
N VAL A 237 11.19 -16.28 2.70
CA VAL A 237 11.40 -14.97 3.29
C VAL A 237 12.31 -14.18 2.36
N ILE A 238 11.83 -13.03 1.89
CA ILE A 238 12.61 -12.09 1.09
C ILE A 238 12.75 -10.79 1.89
N SER A 239 13.99 -10.43 2.21
CA SER A 239 14.32 -9.19 2.90
C SER A 239 15.05 -8.26 1.95
N LYS A 240 14.56 -7.03 1.80
CA LYS A 240 15.15 -6.03 0.91
C LYS A 240 15.50 -4.76 1.67
N ALA A 241 16.66 -4.19 1.35
CA ALA A 241 17.10 -2.90 1.83
C ALA A 241 17.77 -2.13 0.70
N GLY A 242 17.40 -0.86 0.53
CA GLY A 242 17.91 -0.11 -0.62
C GLY A 242 17.89 1.40 -0.42
N TYR A 243 18.28 2.08 -1.48
CA TYR A 243 18.26 3.52 -1.60
C TYR A 243 17.64 3.90 -2.93
N GLY A 244 16.77 4.90 -2.90
CA GLY A 244 16.02 5.31 -4.08
C GLY A 244 15.87 6.82 -4.20
N LYS A 245 15.47 7.23 -5.39
CA LYS A 245 15.16 8.63 -5.71
C LYS A 245 13.96 8.69 -6.65
N TYR A 246 13.04 9.61 -6.39
CA TYR A 246 12.06 10.03 -7.39
C TYR A 246 12.74 10.95 -8.39
N ILE A 247 12.80 10.52 -9.65
CA ILE A 247 13.35 11.30 -10.77
C ILE A 247 12.32 12.33 -11.23
N ILE A 248 11.04 11.94 -11.22
CA ILE A 248 9.90 12.81 -11.49
C ILE A 248 8.89 12.59 -10.36
N HIS A 249 8.44 13.68 -9.75
CA HIS A 249 7.46 13.64 -8.68
C HIS A 249 6.54 14.86 -8.77
N ASN A 250 5.38 14.68 -9.36
CA ASN A 250 4.37 15.74 -9.47
C ASN A 250 2.95 15.17 -9.43
N ASN A 251 1.93 16.03 -9.54
CA ASN A 251 0.52 15.66 -9.40
C ASN A 251 -0.07 14.89 -10.60
N LYS A 252 0.71 14.63 -11.64
CA LYS A 252 0.26 13.87 -12.82
C LYS A 252 1.01 12.57 -12.97
N LYS A 253 2.25 12.53 -12.50
CA LYS A 253 3.13 11.37 -12.64
C LYS A 253 4.22 11.35 -11.60
N TYR A 254 4.67 10.17 -11.23
CA TYR A 254 5.96 10.00 -10.60
C TYR A 254 6.76 8.90 -11.30
N TRP A 255 8.06 9.04 -11.26
CA TRP A 255 9.00 8.04 -11.71
C TRP A 255 10.09 7.90 -10.65
N GLY A 256 10.16 6.75 -10.02
CA GLY A 256 11.14 6.41 -9.00
C GLY A 256 12.10 5.35 -9.49
N VAL A 257 13.34 5.42 -9.03
CA VAL A 257 14.35 4.37 -9.18
C VAL A 257 14.91 4.02 -7.82
N ALA A 258 15.21 2.75 -7.60
CA ALA A 258 15.83 2.27 -6.37
C ALA A 258 16.78 1.13 -6.67
N ALA A 259 17.83 1.01 -5.87
CA ALA A 259 18.75 -0.13 -5.91
C ALA A 259 19.15 -0.52 -4.48
N GLY A 260 19.52 -1.77 -4.28
CA GLY A 260 19.89 -2.27 -2.97
C GLY A 260 20.17 -3.76 -2.96
N LEU A 261 20.11 -4.33 -1.77
CA LEU A 261 20.33 -5.76 -1.52
C LEU A 261 18.99 -6.46 -1.22
N SER A 262 18.88 -7.67 -1.74
CA SER A 262 17.78 -8.60 -1.49
C SER A 262 18.36 -9.91 -0.98
N PHE A 263 17.93 -10.32 0.21
CA PHE A 263 18.28 -11.63 0.76
C PHE A 263 17.02 -12.52 0.68
N ASN A 264 17.16 -13.67 0.01
CA ASN A 264 16.11 -14.67 -0.12
C ASN A 264 16.49 -15.92 0.67
N HIS A 265 15.54 -16.45 1.44
CA HIS A 265 15.63 -17.69 2.17
C HIS A 265 14.37 -18.50 1.89
N GLU A 266 14.54 -19.70 1.33
CA GLU A 266 13.44 -20.59 0.96
C GLU A 266 13.61 -21.95 1.62
N ARG A 267 12.52 -22.48 2.15
CA ARG A 267 12.38 -23.85 2.65
C ARG A 267 11.15 -24.48 2.00
N TYR A 268 11.31 -25.69 1.51
CA TYR A 268 10.28 -26.47 0.87
C TYR A 268 9.84 -27.61 1.78
N PHE A 269 8.61 -28.13 1.62
CA PHE A 269 8.10 -29.23 2.43
C PHE A 269 8.87 -30.52 2.20
N ASP A 270 9.32 -30.78 0.95
CA ASP A 270 9.94 -32.05 0.54
C ASP A 270 11.47 -32.04 0.58
N THR A 271 12.11 -30.93 0.91
CA THR A 271 13.57 -30.83 0.94
C THR A 271 14.09 -30.52 2.33
N SER A 272 15.18 -31.18 2.74
CA SER A 272 15.82 -30.96 4.04
C SER A 272 16.71 -29.73 4.08
N GLU A 273 17.20 -29.25 2.92
CA GLU A 273 18.19 -28.17 2.84
C GLU A 273 17.52 -26.85 2.37
N PRO A 274 17.56 -25.80 3.18
CA PRO A 274 17.05 -24.50 2.77
C PRO A 274 17.93 -23.84 1.71
N THR A 275 17.30 -23.22 0.71
CA THR A 275 18.00 -22.41 -0.29
C THR A 275 18.16 -20.97 0.20
N LYS A 276 19.36 -20.43 0.05
CA LYS A 276 19.70 -19.06 0.41
C LYS A 276 20.35 -18.36 -0.74
N SER A 277 19.90 -17.17 -1.08
CA SER A 277 20.54 -16.34 -2.08
C SER A 277 20.64 -14.89 -1.64
N LEU A 278 21.76 -14.26 -1.98
CA LEU A 278 21.96 -12.83 -1.87
C LEU A 278 21.97 -12.26 -3.29
N GLU A 279 21.17 -11.25 -3.51
CA GLU A 279 20.97 -10.61 -4.81
C GLU A 279 21.10 -9.10 -4.66
N LEU A 280 21.56 -8.43 -5.70
CA LEU A 280 21.25 -7.01 -5.87
C LEU A 280 19.82 -6.89 -6.36
N PHE A 281 19.15 -5.78 -6.09
CA PHE A 281 17.98 -5.39 -6.85
C PHE A 281 18.18 -4.01 -7.46
N ILE A 282 17.69 -3.84 -8.67
CA ILE A 282 17.58 -2.55 -9.34
C ILE A 282 16.15 -2.45 -9.84
N GLY A 283 15.43 -1.45 -9.36
CA GLY A 283 14.01 -1.31 -9.66
C GLY A 283 13.66 0.08 -10.17
N THR A 284 12.64 0.14 -11.00
CA THR A 284 12.01 1.38 -11.45
C THR A 284 10.50 1.26 -11.34
N ASP A 285 9.85 2.34 -10.90
CA ASP A 285 8.40 2.43 -10.72
C ASP A 285 7.92 3.72 -11.38
N LEU A 286 7.14 3.59 -12.45
CA LEU A 286 6.54 4.67 -13.20
C LEU A 286 5.03 4.65 -13.01
N ASN A 287 4.46 5.75 -12.55
CA ASN A 287 3.03 5.94 -12.43
C ASN A 287 2.60 7.22 -13.15
N LEU A 288 1.68 7.06 -14.08
CA LEU A 288 1.02 8.13 -14.80
C LEU A 288 -0.46 8.09 -14.41
N TYR A 289 -0.95 9.06 -13.66
CA TYR A 289 -2.28 9.00 -13.03
C TYR A 289 -3.21 10.18 -13.33
N ASP A 290 -2.73 11.20 -14.04
CA ASP A 290 -3.54 12.30 -14.55
C ASP A 290 -3.04 12.73 -15.93
N ILE A 291 -3.19 11.83 -16.91
CA ILE A 291 -2.85 12.07 -18.31
C ILE A 291 -4.10 11.84 -19.16
N GLY A 292 -5.04 12.81 -19.09
CA GLY A 292 -6.34 12.69 -19.77
C GLY A 292 -7.09 11.46 -19.23
N ASP A 293 -7.59 10.65 -20.16
CA ASP A 293 -8.35 9.44 -19.84
C ASP A 293 -7.47 8.21 -19.59
N PHE A 294 -6.15 8.39 -19.54
CA PHE A 294 -5.19 7.31 -19.44
C PHE A 294 -4.49 7.27 -18.09
N SER A 295 -4.44 6.10 -17.48
CA SER A 295 -3.59 5.84 -16.31
C SER A 295 -2.71 4.62 -16.57
N ILE A 296 -1.44 4.71 -16.18
CA ILE A 296 -0.44 3.65 -16.34
C ILE A 296 0.32 3.51 -15.04
N GLN A 297 0.47 2.28 -14.57
CA GLN A 297 1.41 1.90 -13.54
C GLN A 297 2.34 0.82 -14.11
N SER A 298 3.64 1.07 -14.11
CA SER A 298 4.64 0.12 -14.57
C SER A 298 5.75 -0.02 -13.55
N LYS A 299 6.06 -1.24 -13.16
CA LYS A 299 7.13 -1.55 -12.22
C LYS A 299 8.00 -2.66 -12.80
N VAL A 300 9.30 -2.40 -12.89
CA VAL A 300 10.31 -3.39 -13.28
C VAL A 300 11.31 -3.52 -12.16
N THR A 301 11.67 -4.74 -11.79
CA THR A 301 12.76 -5.01 -10.86
C THR A 301 13.60 -6.14 -11.39
N VAL A 302 14.91 -5.94 -11.47
CA VAL A 302 15.91 -6.93 -11.88
C VAL A 302 16.73 -7.32 -10.67
N PHE A 303 16.97 -8.61 -10.50
CA PHE A 303 17.70 -9.21 -9.38
C PHE A 303 18.90 -10.02 -9.90
N PRO A 304 20.05 -9.40 -10.16
CA PRO A 304 21.28 -10.16 -10.42
C PRO A 304 21.77 -10.79 -9.11
N SER A 305 21.96 -12.11 -9.12
CA SER A 305 22.43 -12.83 -7.95
C SER A 305 23.92 -12.62 -7.71
N ILE A 306 24.29 -12.41 -6.44
CA ILE A 306 25.67 -12.32 -5.97
C ILE A 306 26.20 -13.72 -5.63
N THR A 307 25.35 -14.57 -5.05
CA THR A 307 25.74 -15.90 -4.56
C THR A 307 25.63 -16.99 -5.61
N GLU A 308 24.75 -16.82 -6.58
CA GLU A 308 24.55 -17.77 -7.67
C GLU A 308 25.08 -17.21 -8.98
N SER A 309 26.19 -17.78 -9.46
CA SER A 309 26.84 -17.28 -10.68
C SER A 309 25.89 -17.20 -11.87
N LYS A 310 25.83 -16.03 -12.51
CA LYS A 310 25.02 -15.76 -13.71
C LYS A 310 23.51 -15.96 -13.55
N ARG A 311 22.96 -16.02 -12.33
CA ARG A 311 21.52 -16.00 -12.13
C ARG A 311 20.99 -14.58 -12.18
N ILE A 312 19.95 -14.38 -12.96
CA ILE A 312 19.22 -13.10 -13.08
C ILE A 312 17.75 -13.42 -13.04
N ARG A 313 17.03 -12.75 -12.13
CA ARG A 313 15.58 -12.74 -12.08
C ARG A 313 15.04 -11.37 -12.47
N THR A 314 13.86 -11.33 -13.04
CA THR A 314 13.19 -10.08 -13.43
C THR A 314 11.70 -10.19 -13.13
N ASP A 315 11.18 -9.20 -12.42
CA ASP A 315 9.76 -9.03 -12.21
C ASP A 315 9.29 -7.78 -12.96
N PHE A 316 8.27 -7.93 -13.80
CA PHE A 316 7.64 -6.83 -14.53
C PHE A 316 6.14 -6.85 -14.29
N ASN A 317 5.61 -5.71 -13.88
CA ASN A 317 4.19 -5.49 -13.72
C ASN A 317 3.78 -4.25 -14.51
N LEU A 318 2.71 -4.36 -15.28
CA LEU A 318 2.11 -3.27 -16.04
C LEU A 318 0.59 -3.30 -15.83
N ASP A 319 0.05 -2.22 -15.30
CA ASP A 319 -1.38 -1.98 -15.22
C ASP A 319 -1.71 -0.71 -15.99
N THR A 320 -2.67 -0.81 -16.89
CA THR A 320 -3.18 0.35 -17.62
C THR A 320 -4.69 0.41 -17.52
N LYS A 321 -5.22 1.61 -17.47
CA LYS A 321 -6.65 1.87 -17.55
C LYS A 321 -6.88 3.00 -18.55
N TYR A 322 -7.85 2.82 -19.42
CA TYR A 322 -8.35 3.84 -20.33
C TYR A 322 -9.82 4.07 -20.04
N ASP A 323 -10.17 5.30 -19.64
CA ASP A 323 -11.54 5.71 -19.41
C ASP A 323 -12.17 6.13 -20.75
N LEU A 324 -13.29 5.50 -21.08
CA LEU A 324 -14.06 5.73 -22.29
C LEU A 324 -15.24 6.68 -21.98
N PRO A 325 -15.85 7.31 -23.00
CA PRO A 325 -17.10 8.04 -22.83
C PRO A 325 -18.20 7.17 -22.21
N LEU A 326 -19.16 7.81 -21.52
CA LEU A 326 -20.31 7.17 -20.86
C LEU A 326 -19.90 6.19 -19.74
N ASP A 327 -18.85 6.52 -19.00
CA ASP A 327 -18.36 5.77 -17.82
C ASP A 327 -17.90 4.33 -18.10
N PHE A 328 -17.67 3.99 -19.37
CA PHE A 328 -16.99 2.77 -19.74
C PHE A 328 -15.49 2.87 -19.50
N PHE A 329 -14.84 1.75 -19.30
CA PHE A 329 -13.38 1.69 -19.19
C PHE A 329 -12.82 0.36 -19.70
N ILE A 330 -11.57 0.40 -20.13
CA ILE A 330 -10.78 -0.79 -20.46
C ILE A 330 -9.61 -0.83 -19.46
N LYS A 331 -9.37 -1.98 -18.86
CA LYS A 331 -8.17 -2.26 -18.10
C LYS A 331 -7.37 -3.36 -18.75
N LEU A 332 -6.04 -3.22 -18.70
CA LEU A 332 -5.09 -4.23 -19.10
C LEU A 332 -4.08 -4.40 -17.96
N SER A 333 -3.90 -5.63 -17.52
CA SER A 333 -2.89 -6.01 -16.54
C SER A 333 -1.96 -7.05 -17.15
N PHE A 334 -0.67 -6.85 -17.01
CA PHE A 334 0.35 -7.78 -17.45
C PHE A 334 1.40 -7.96 -16.37
N VAL A 335 1.55 -9.18 -15.93
CA VAL A 335 2.58 -9.59 -14.96
C VAL A 335 3.51 -10.55 -15.69
N TYR A 336 4.81 -10.34 -15.58
CA TYR A 336 5.82 -11.19 -16.17
C TYR A 336 6.94 -11.43 -15.16
N ASN A 337 7.27 -12.70 -14.93
CA ASN A 337 8.34 -13.14 -14.06
C ASN A 337 9.33 -13.97 -14.88
N TYR A 338 10.61 -13.67 -14.74
CA TYR A 338 11.67 -14.37 -15.41
C TYR A 338 12.76 -14.80 -14.43
N ASP A 339 13.22 -16.06 -14.55
CA ASP A 339 14.38 -16.59 -13.86
C ASP A 339 15.18 -17.44 -14.83
N ASN A 340 16.41 -17.07 -15.15
CA ASN A 340 17.23 -17.83 -16.09
C ASN A 340 17.75 -19.15 -15.52
N LYS A 341 17.62 -19.36 -14.19
CA LYS A 341 18.02 -20.60 -13.48
C LYS A 341 16.92 -21.01 -12.49
N PRO A 342 15.73 -21.38 -12.96
CA PRO A 342 14.66 -21.82 -12.07
C PRO A 342 15.02 -23.14 -11.38
N ILE A 343 14.54 -23.30 -10.14
CA ILE A 343 14.65 -24.55 -9.41
C ILE A 343 13.65 -25.54 -10.02
N ASN A 344 14.02 -26.82 -10.09
CA ASN A 344 13.16 -27.94 -10.55
C ASN A 344 12.71 -27.89 -12.02
N SER A 345 13.59 -27.49 -12.95
CA SER A 345 13.35 -27.55 -14.42
C SER A 345 11.99 -26.98 -14.88
N THR A 346 11.42 -26.05 -14.12
CA THR A 346 10.22 -25.29 -14.49
C THR A 346 10.54 -24.29 -15.62
N SER A 347 9.51 -23.72 -16.25
CA SER A 347 9.70 -22.68 -17.25
C SER A 347 10.56 -21.53 -16.70
N LYS A 348 11.39 -20.95 -17.55
CA LYS A 348 12.22 -19.76 -17.19
C LYS A 348 11.38 -18.50 -17.08
N ASP A 349 10.24 -18.48 -17.69
CA ASP A 349 9.32 -17.35 -17.73
C ASP A 349 7.91 -17.81 -17.39
N ASP A 350 7.21 -16.93 -16.75
CA ASP A 350 5.80 -17.04 -16.42
C ASP A 350 5.13 -15.69 -16.63
N TYR A 351 3.92 -15.70 -17.18
CA TYR A 351 3.18 -14.46 -17.37
C TYR A 351 1.69 -14.62 -17.13
N VAL A 352 1.08 -13.56 -16.66
CA VAL A 352 -0.36 -13.41 -16.58
C VAL A 352 -0.75 -12.18 -17.37
N PHE A 353 -1.60 -12.37 -18.38
CA PHE A 353 -2.20 -11.29 -19.13
C PHE A 353 -3.70 -11.27 -18.87
N GLN A 354 -4.20 -10.14 -18.43
CA GLN A 354 -5.62 -9.95 -18.16
C GLN A 354 -6.10 -8.66 -18.80
N THR A 355 -7.21 -8.74 -19.50
CA THR A 355 -7.93 -7.57 -19.97
C THR A 355 -9.34 -7.60 -19.43
N SER A 356 -9.87 -6.43 -19.11
CA SER A 356 -11.25 -6.29 -18.70
C SER A 356 -11.86 -5.03 -19.30
N PHE A 357 -13.09 -5.16 -19.75
CA PHE A 357 -13.96 -4.06 -20.11
C PHE A 357 -15.01 -3.90 -19.03
N GLY A 358 -15.24 -2.69 -18.59
CA GLY A 358 -16.19 -2.42 -17.52
C GLY A 358 -16.94 -1.12 -17.74
N TRP A 359 -17.99 -0.98 -16.98
CA TRP A 359 -18.81 0.21 -16.90
C TRP A 359 -19.00 0.54 -15.42
N LYS A 360 -18.84 1.79 -15.05
CA LYS A 360 -18.97 2.26 -13.68
C LYS A 360 -20.00 3.38 -13.66
N LEU A 361 -21.15 3.10 -13.10
CA LEU A 361 -22.16 4.10 -12.82
C LEU A 361 -21.78 4.81 -11.50
N ASP A 362 -21.50 6.10 -11.54
CA ASP A 362 -21.23 6.92 -10.34
C ASP A 362 -22.50 7.64 -9.87
#